data_80ad9c7c1d0200b66cb26fd53bdd53d4
#
_entry.id   80ad9c7c1d0200b66cb26fd53bdd53d4
#
_cell.length_a   1.000
_cell.length_b   1.000
_cell.length_c   1.000
_cell.angle_alpha   90.00
_cell.angle_beta   90.00
_cell.angle_gamma   90.00
#
_symmetry.space_group_name_H-M   'P 1'
#
loop_
_entity.id
_entity.type
_entity.pdbx_description
1 polymer ?
#
loop_
_entity_poly.entity_id
_entity_poly.type
_entity_poly.pdbx_seq_one_letter_code
_entity_poly.pdbx_strand_id
1 'polypeptide(L)'
;MKAWLLIILLLPAPLLAVEKLQVLALFSDKAMIAVDGRNRLLRAGESSPEGLHLIHADSHEAVVEIDGIRQTLQLGSGVAASYRKREPLQQRIVMGNDGSYSIQGAINGHSVVMVVDTGANTVALSAEHAAGMGIDYLRKGRPVMVQTASRVVKGYDVRLSSVRAGSIRLQNIPAVVIEGSLPEKVLLGMSFLSRLHIQNKGNLMVLTKSH
;
A
#
# COMPACT_ATOMS: atom_id res chain seq x y z
N MET A 1 30.68 -41.11 -14.92
CA MET A 1 30.32 -40.63 -13.58
C MET A 1 29.31 -39.48 -13.79
N LYS A 2 28.01 -39.73 -13.56
CA LYS A 2 26.93 -38.71 -13.70
C LYS A 2 26.64 -38.13 -12.33
N ALA A 3 27.00 -36.86 -12.12
CA ALA A 3 26.67 -36.13 -10.91
C ALA A 3 25.19 -35.69 -10.97
N TRP A 4 24.39 -36.17 -10.06
CA TRP A 4 23.02 -35.72 -9.88
C TRP A 4 23.03 -34.47 -9.01
N LEU A 5 22.63 -33.35 -9.60
CA LEU A 5 22.46 -32.09 -8.90
C LEU A 5 21.11 -32.14 -8.16
N LEU A 6 21.15 -32.27 -6.84
CA LEU A 6 19.96 -32.23 -5.98
C LEU A 6 19.53 -30.77 -5.83
N ILE A 7 18.48 -30.36 -6.56
CA ILE A 7 17.83 -29.04 -6.39
C ILE A 7 16.93 -29.14 -5.16
N ILE A 8 17.38 -28.57 -4.05
CA ILE A 8 16.54 -28.39 -2.85
C ILE A 8 15.57 -27.23 -3.13
N LEU A 9 14.31 -27.58 -3.39
CA LEU A 9 13.22 -26.62 -3.53
C LEU A 9 12.88 -26.07 -2.13
N LEU A 10 13.35 -24.87 -1.80
CA LEU A 10 12.96 -24.16 -0.58
C LEU A 10 11.51 -23.66 -0.76
N LEU A 11 10.54 -24.42 -0.25
CA LEU A 11 9.16 -23.95 -0.15
C LEU A 11 9.09 -22.87 0.94
N PRO A 12 8.52 -21.68 0.66
CA PRO A 12 8.27 -20.70 1.70
C PRO A 12 7.30 -21.28 2.71
N ALA A 13 7.71 -21.33 3.98
CA ALA A 13 6.82 -21.73 5.07
C ALA A 13 5.66 -20.72 5.17
N PRO A 14 4.42 -21.17 5.34
CA PRO A 14 3.30 -20.26 5.56
C PRO A 14 3.55 -19.47 6.84
N LEU A 15 3.60 -18.14 6.76
CA LEU A 15 3.51 -17.27 7.93
C LEU A 15 2.13 -17.49 8.53
N LEU A 16 2.06 -18.23 9.63
CA LEU A 16 0.84 -18.39 10.42
C LEU A 16 0.60 -17.08 11.16
N ALA A 17 -0.47 -16.39 10.81
CA ALA A 17 -0.92 -15.22 11.56
C ALA A 17 -1.38 -15.66 12.95
N VAL A 18 -0.95 -14.95 14.00
CA VAL A 18 -1.37 -15.22 15.38
C VAL A 18 -2.84 -14.85 15.56
N GLU A 19 -3.70 -15.80 15.91
CA GLU A 19 -5.15 -15.59 16.05
C GLU A 19 -5.58 -15.30 17.50
N LYS A 20 -4.90 -15.89 18.47
CA LYS A 20 -5.28 -15.80 19.89
C LYS A 20 -4.09 -15.60 20.80
N LEU A 21 -4.12 -14.54 21.60
CA LEU A 21 -3.16 -14.28 22.65
C LEU A 21 -3.83 -14.29 24.01
N GLN A 22 -3.16 -14.86 25.00
CA GLN A 22 -3.60 -14.82 26.40
C GLN A 22 -2.40 -14.72 27.31
N VAL A 23 -2.35 -13.72 28.18
CA VAL A 23 -1.31 -13.63 29.20
C VAL A 23 -1.63 -14.56 30.34
N LEU A 24 -0.76 -15.52 30.57
CA LEU A 24 -0.88 -16.53 31.62
C LEU A 24 -0.14 -16.13 32.91
N ALA A 25 1.01 -15.47 32.78
CA ALA A 25 1.79 -14.94 33.90
C ALA A 25 2.67 -13.77 33.49
N LEU A 26 2.86 -12.85 34.40
CA LEU A 26 3.71 -11.68 34.25
C LEU A 26 4.81 -11.67 35.30
N PHE A 27 6.02 -11.31 34.90
CA PHE A 27 7.21 -11.22 35.76
C PHE A 27 8.01 -9.99 35.33
N SER A 28 8.94 -9.55 36.15
CA SER A 28 9.92 -8.53 35.72
C SER A 28 10.70 -9.05 34.51
N ASP A 29 10.63 -8.30 33.41
CA ASP A 29 11.28 -8.59 32.11
C ASP A 29 10.93 -9.92 31.45
N LYS A 30 9.81 -10.58 31.85
CA LYS A 30 9.34 -11.82 31.25
C LYS A 30 7.82 -11.91 31.28
N ALA A 31 7.26 -12.54 30.27
CA ALA A 31 5.84 -12.88 30.24
C ALA A 31 5.63 -14.33 29.74
N MET A 32 4.70 -15.02 30.35
CA MET A 32 4.18 -16.29 29.81
C MET A 32 2.91 -15.99 29.06
N ILE A 33 2.94 -16.21 27.76
CA ILE A 33 1.87 -15.88 26.84
C ILE A 33 1.47 -17.14 26.07
N ALA A 34 0.20 -17.48 26.08
CA ALA A 34 -0.35 -18.49 25.19
C ALA A 34 -0.57 -17.84 23.82
N VAL A 35 0.11 -18.33 22.80
CA VAL A 35 0.00 -17.92 21.40
C VAL A 35 -0.67 -19.08 20.66
N ASP A 36 -1.89 -18.88 20.18
CA ASP A 36 -2.71 -19.92 19.52
C ASP A 36 -2.76 -21.26 20.28
N GLY A 37 -2.91 -21.14 21.61
CA GLY A 37 -2.97 -22.28 22.53
C GLY A 37 -1.61 -22.89 22.91
N ARG A 38 -0.49 -22.35 22.42
CA ARG A 38 0.88 -22.77 22.78
C ARG A 38 1.49 -21.82 23.79
N ASN A 39 1.91 -22.32 24.93
CA ASN A 39 2.53 -21.50 25.98
C ASN A 39 3.96 -21.09 25.56
N ARG A 40 4.26 -19.80 25.60
CA ARG A 40 5.55 -19.21 25.33
C ARG A 40 6.00 -18.40 26.53
N LEU A 41 7.18 -18.72 27.06
CA LEU A 41 7.86 -17.87 28.04
C LEU A 41 8.86 -17.00 27.26
N LEU A 42 8.61 -15.71 27.19
CA LEU A 42 9.46 -14.75 26.48
C LEU A 42 10.07 -13.76 27.48
N ARG A 43 11.30 -13.37 27.21
CA ARG A 43 11.95 -12.22 27.85
C ARG A 43 11.77 -10.97 27.02
N ALA A 44 11.86 -9.80 27.65
CA ALA A 44 11.87 -8.54 26.91
C ALA A 44 13.01 -8.57 25.84
N GLY A 45 12.67 -8.25 24.61
CA GLY A 45 13.53 -8.36 23.42
C GLY A 45 13.49 -9.70 22.68
N GLU A 46 12.80 -10.72 23.19
CA GLU A 46 12.68 -12.03 22.53
C GLU A 46 11.44 -12.12 21.64
N SER A 47 11.53 -12.94 20.60
CA SER A 47 10.41 -13.25 19.70
C SER A 47 10.04 -14.73 19.76
N SER A 48 8.77 -15.02 19.69
CA SER A 48 8.28 -16.39 19.52
C SER A 48 8.38 -16.87 18.06
N PRO A 49 8.36 -18.19 17.83
CA PRO A 49 8.33 -18.75 16.47
C PRO A 49 7.11 -18.29 15.65
N GLU A 50 6.03 -17.89 16.31
CA GLU A 50 4.81 -17.39 15.71
C GLU A 50 4.90 -15.89 15.33
N GLY A 51 6.04 -15.21 15.62
CA GLY A 51 6.27 -13.80 15.27
C GLY A 51 5.81 -12.80 16.34
N LEU A 52 5.45 -13.27 17.57
CA LEU A 52 5.19 -12.38 18.69
C LEU A 52 6.51 -11.89 19.28
N HIS A 53 6.74 -10.59 19.33
CA HIS A 53 7.90 -9.97 19.96
C HIS A 53 7.49 -9.33 21.29
N LEU A 54 8.14 -9.71 22.40
CA LEU A 54 7.95 -9.09 23.72
C LEU A 54 8.87 -7.88 23.85
N ILE A 55 8.29 -6.68 23.90
CA ILE A 55 9.04 -5.42 24.03
C ILE A 55 9.39 -5.16 25.51
N HIS A 56 8.39 -5.30 26.38
CA HIS A 56 8.48 -5.03 27.82
C HIS A 56 7.50 -5.91 28.59
N ALA A 57 7.86 -6.29 29.82
CA ALA A 57 6.94 -6.90 30.75
C ALA A 57 7.29 -6.51 32.19
N ASP A 58 6.25 -6.26 33.00
CA ASP A 58 6.32 -6.08 34.42
C ASP A 58 5.26 -6.92 35.12
N SER A 59 5.02 -6.69 36.43
CA SER A 59 4.00 -7.45 37.19
C SER A 59 2.55 -7.10 36.84
N HIS A 60 2.31 -6.08 36.02
CA HIS A 60 0.99 -5.54 35.70
C HIS A 60 0.61 -5.75 34.25
N GLU A 61 1.60 -5.61 33.34
CA GLU A 61 1.37 -5.65 31.91
C GLU A 61 2.54 -6.21 31.11
N ALA A 62 2.26 -6.65 29.89
CA ALA A 62 3.24 -6.97 28.87
C ALA A 62 2.96 -6.15 27.61
N VAL A 63 3.98 -5.48 27.08
CA VAL A 63 3.93 -4.80 25.79
C VAL A 63 4.51 -5.73 24.74
N VAL A 64 3.69 -6.13 23.80
CA VAL A 64 4.06 -7.02 22.71
C VAL A 64 3.93 -6.35 21.35
N GLU A 65 4.67 -6.83 20.37
CA GLU A 65 4.56 -6.41 18.97
C GLU A 65 4.34 -7.63 18.09
N ILE A 66 3.33 -7.54 17.21
CA ILE A 66 3.04 -8.54 16.18
C ILE A 66 2.82 -7.79 14.88
N ASP A 67 3.50 -8.17 13.82
CA ASP A 67 3.42 -7.55 12.49
C ASP A 67 3.56 -6.00 12.55
N GLY A 68 4.45 -5.51 13.43
CA GLY A 68 4.69 -4.07 13.62
C GLY A 68 3.61 -3.33 14.43
N ILE A 69 2.62 -4.04 15.00
CA ILE A 69 1.57 -3.44 15.84
C ILE A 69 1.85 -3.74 17.30
N ARG A 70 2.01 -2.70 18.11
CA ARG A 70 2.19 -2.81 19.56
C ARG A 70 0.86 -2.91 20.29
N GLN A 71 0.81 -3.81 21.26
CA GLN A 71 -0.34 -4.00 22.13
C GLN A 71 0.12 -4.17 23.58
N THR A 72 -0.64 -3.61 24.51
CA THR A 72 -0.46 -3.80 25.95
C THR A 72 -1.45 -4.86 26.41
N LEU A 73 -0.94 -5.90 27.03
CA LEU A 73 -1.69 -7.04 27.54
C LEU A 73 -1.61 -7.11 29.06
N GLN A 74 -2.72 -7.34 29.74
CA GLN A 74 -2.77 -7.51 31.20
C GLN A 74 -3.03 -8.98 31.58
N LEU A 75 -2.68 -9.34 32.81
CA LEU A 75 -2.90 -10.69 33.35
C LEU A 75 -4.39 -11.08 33.28
N GLY A 76 -4.69 -12.22 32.71
CA GLY A 76 -6.06 -12.72 32.57
C GLY A 76 -6.88 -12.04 31.46
N SER A 77 -6.38 -11.00 30.83
CA SER A 77 -7.01 -10.49 29.61
C SER A 77 -6.70 -11.44 28.46
N GLY A 78 -7.65 -12.31 28.13
CA GLY A 78 -7.67 -12.98 26.85
C GLY A 78 -8.07 -11.95 25.81
N VAL A 79 -7.13 -11.32 25.14
CA VAL A 79 -7.43 -10.67 23.90
C VAL A 79 -7.53 -11.81 22.89
N ALA A 80 -8.75 -12.18 22.50
CA ALA A 80 -8.92 -12.63 21.14
C ALA A 80 -8.38 -11.46 20.34
N ALA A 81 -7.12 -11.53 19.94
CA ALA A 81 -6.62 -10.65 18.94
C ALA A 81 -7.49 -10.96 17.73
N SER A 82 -8.60 -10.24 17.58
CA SER A 82 -9.15 -10.05 16.27
C SER A 82 -8.11 -9.21 15.53
N TYR A 83 -6.96 -9.84 15.29
CA TYR A 83 -6.03 -9.41 14.29
C TYR A 83 -6.82 -9.55 12.98
N ARG A 84 -7.67 -8.56 12.72
CA ARG A 84 -8.06 -8.31 11.35
C ARG A 84 -6.75 -7.92 10.67
N LYS A 85 -6.07 -8.93 10.10
CA LYS A 85 -5.09 -8.67 9.04
C LYS A 85 -5.73 -7.55 8.23
N ARG A 86 -5.15 -6.33 8.29
CA ARG A 86 -5.71 -5.22 7.53
C ARG A 86 -5.79 -5.73 6.12
N GLU A 87 -7.01 -6.00 5.65
CA GLU A 87 -7.19 -6.42 4.27
C GLU A 87 -6.50 -5.37 3.40
N PRO A 88 -5.67 -5.79 2.46
CA PRO A 88 -5.00 -4.85 1.59
C PRO A 88 -6.07 -3.97 0.94
N LEU A 89 -5.86 -2.66 0.94
CA LEU A 89 -6.80 -1.73 0.32
C LEU A 89 -6.95 -2.09 -1.15
N GLN A 90 -8.13 -2.55 -1.53
CA GLN A 90 -8.44 -2.92 -2.89
C GLN A 90 -9.41 -1.92 -3.52
N GLN A 91 -9.14 -1.62 -4.78
CA GLN A 91 -10.04 -0.85 -5.62
C GLN A 91 -10.37 -1.65 -6.88
N ARG A 92 -11.65 -1.88 -7.11
CA ARG A 92 -12.15 -2.56 -8.31
C ARG A 92 -12.63 -1.51 -9.31
N ILE A 93 -12.26 -1.69 -10.56
CA ILE A 93 -12.61 -0.79 -11.66
C ILE A 93 -13.15 -1.65 -12.80
N VAL A 94 -14.37 -1.38 -13.22
CA VAL A 94 -14.99 -2.06 -14.36
C VAL A 94 -14.65 -1.28 -15.62
N MET A 95 -14.32 -2.00 -16.69
CA MET A 95 -14.08 -1.42 -18.01
C MET A 95 -15.33 -0.73 -18.51
N GLY A 96 -15.21 0.50 -18.98
CA GLY A 96 -16.28 1.25 -19.63
C GLY A 96 -16.57 0.72 -21.04
N ASN A 97 -17.65 1.21 -21.63
CA ASN A 97 -18.04 0.86 -23.00
C ASN A 97 -17.01 1.34 -24.05
N ASP A 98 -16.19 2.33 -23.68
CA ASP A 98 -15.08 2.86 -24.47
C ASP A 98 -13.80 2.02 -24.36
N GLY A 99 -13.84 0.89 -23.65
CA GLY A 99 -12.68 0.02 -23.39
C GLY A 99 -11.70 0.57 -22.36
N SER A 100 -11.99 1.71 -21.73
CA SER A 100 -11.12 2.32 -20.72
C SER A 100 -11.51 1.92 -19.29
N TYR A 101 -10.53 1.95 -18.38
CA TYR A 101 -10.74 1.82 -16.94
C TYR A 101 -10.75 3.21 -16.32
N SER A 102 -11.94 3.78 -16.10
CA SER A 102 -12.11 5.10 -15.48
C SER A 102 -12.44 4.99 -14.01
N ILE A 103 -11.87 5.86 -13.19
CA ILE A 103 -12.05 5.87 -11.75
C ILE A 103 -12.25 7.29 -11.21
N GLN A 104 -13.23 7.45 -10.34
CA GLN A 104 -13.40 8.67 -9.56
C GLN A 104 -12.34 8.74 -8.46
N GLY A 105 -11.67 9.86 -8.33
CA GLY A 105 -10.63 10.07 -7.35
C GLY A 105 -10.46 11.52 -6.92
N ALA A 106 -9.27 11.84 -6.42
CA ALA A 106 -8.91 13.23 -6.08
C ALA A 106 -7.42 13.46 -6.22
N ILE A 107 -7.05 14.66 -6.63
CA ILE A 107 -5.66 15.16 -6.67
C ILE A 107 -5.59 16.37 -5.75
N ASN A 108 -4.68 16.35 -4.76
CA ASN A 108 -4.51 17.40 -3.75
C ASN A 108 -5.83 17.82 -3.06
N GLY A 109 -6.79 16.88 -2.95
CA GLY A 109 -8.12 17.13 -2.38
C GLY A 109 -9.20 17.51 -3.40
N HIS A 110 -8.87 17.88 -4.62
CA HIS A 110 -9.83 18.22 -5.69
C HIS A 110 -10.31 16.96 -6.39
N SER A 111 -11.63 16.76 -6.44
CA SER A 111 -12.24 15.60 -7.09
C SER A 111 -12.03 15.62 -8.60
N VAL A 112 -11.71 14.47 -9.17
CA VAL A 112 -11.44 14.32 -10.62
C VAL A 112 -11.70 12.89 -11.07
N VAL A 113 -12.14 12.74 -12.32
CA VAL A 113 -12.18 11.44 -13.01
C VAL A 113 -10.82 11.19 -13.66
N MET A 114 -10.27 10.00 -13.43
CA MET A 114 -8.99 9.57 -13.99
C MET A 114 -9.19 8.33 -14.84
N VAL A 115 -8.38 8.17 -15.88
CA VAL A 115 -8.27 6.94 -16.67
C VAL A 115 -6.98 6.23 -16.29
N VAL A 116 -7.07 4.93 -16.02
CA VAL A 116 -5.88 4.09 -15.78
C VAL A 116 -5.14 3.93 -17.10
N ASP A 117 -3.89 4.39 -17.13
CA ASP A 117 -3.03 4.36 -18.32
C ASP A 117 -1.65 3.79 -17.99
N THR A 118 -1.46 2.52 -18.30
CA THR A 118 -0.17 1.83 -18.11
C THR A 118 0.89 2.23 -19.15
N GLY A 119 0.49 2.93 -20.22
CA GLY A 119 1.40 3.50 -21.22
C GLY A 119 1.99 4.86 -20.81
N ALA A 120 1.38 5.54 -19.83
CA ALA A 120 1.89 6.80 -19.31
C ALA A 120 2.89 6.54 -18.17
N ASN A 121 4.11 7.09 -18.27
CA ASN A 121 5.15 6.94 -17.23
C ASN A 121 4.78 7.63 -15.91
N THR A 122 4.05 8.76 -16.00
CA THR A 122 3.62 9.54 -14.84
C THR A 122 2.14 9.85 -14.90
N VAL A 123 1.58 10.32 -13.78
CA VAL A 123 0.25 10.95 -13.82
C VAL A 123 0.32 12.17 -14.74
N ALA A 124 -0.60 12.26 -15.71
CA ALA A 124 -0.63 13.37 -16.68
C ALA A 124 -1.92 14.17 -16.56
N LEU A 125 -1.76 15.49 -16.53
CA LEU A 125 -2.83 16.49 -16.41
C LEU A 125 -2.72 17.49 -17.55
N SER A 126 -3.83 18.06 -18.00
CA SER A 126 -3.80 19.26 -18.81
C SER A 126 -3.55 20.52 -17.96
N ALA A 127 -3.14 21.62 -18.60
CA ALA A 127 -3.06 22.93 -17.95
C ALA A 127 -4.39 23.37 -17.34
N GLU A 128 -5.51 23.03 -17.97
CA GLU A 128 -6.86 23.30 -17.47
C GLU A 128 -7.16 22.54 -16.17
N HIS A 129 -6.80 21.26 -16.11
CA HIS A 129 -6.92 20.48 -14.88
C HIS A 129 -6.06 21.08 -13.76
N ALA A 130 -4.82 21.46 -14.08
CA ALA A 130 -3.90 22.06 -13.11
C ALA A 130 -4.44 23.38 -12.56
N ALA A 131 -4.98 24.25 -13.42
CA ALA A 131 -5.59 25.51 -13.03
C ALA A 131 -6.81 25.30 -12.12
N GLY A 132 -7.71 24.38 -12.49
CA GLY A 132 -8.90 24.05 -11.68
C GLY A 132 -8.58 23.45 -10.31
N MET A 133 -7.36 22.90 -10.12
CA MET A 133 -6.88 22.30 -8.86
C MET A 133 -5.88 23.22 -8.12
N GLY A 134 -5.64 24.45 -8.58
CA GLY A 134 -4.71 25.39 -7.97
C GLY A 134 -3.25 24.91 -8.01
N ILE A 135 -2.87 24.09 -8.98
CA ILE A 135 -1.50 23.59 -9.15
C ILE A 135 -0.67 24.64 -9.90
N ASP A 136 0.20 25.34 -9.20
CA ASP A 136 1.09 26.38 -9.74
C ASP A 136 2.30 25.74 -10.47
N TYR A 137 2.01 25.11 -11.60
CA TYR A 137 3.01 24.37 -12.37
C TYR A 137 3.98 25.30 -13.12
N LEU A 138 3.57 26.54 -13.47
CA LEU A 138 4.44 27.49 -14.16
C LEU A 138 5.59 27.99 -13.29
N ARG A 139 5.35 28.18 -11.99
CA ARG A 139 6.36 28.67 -11.04
C ARG A 139 7.12 27.55 -10.35
N LYS A 140 6.47 26.43 -10.08
CA LYS A 140 7.01 25.31 -9.28
C LYS A 140 7.39 24.10 -10.11
N GLY A 141 6.91 24.00 -11.35
CA GLY A 141 7.19 22.90 -12.25
C GLY A 141 8.52 23.08 -12.99
N ARG A 142 9.15 21.97 -13.34
CA ARG A 142 10.34 21.95 -14.19
C ARG A 142 9.90 21.76 -15.64
N PRO A 143 10.23 22.70 -16.58
CA PRO A 143 9.88 22.53 -17.98
C PRO A 143 10.49 21.27 -18.58
N VAL A 144 9.69 20.54 -19.34
CA VAL A 144 10.07 19.28 -20.02
C VAL A 144 9.39 19.17 -21.38
N MET A 145 9.96 18.37 -22.28
CA MET A 145 9.28 17.94 -23.50
C MET A 145 8.64 16.58 -23.26
N VAL A 146 7.34 16.47 -23.52
CA VAL A 146 6.55 15.27 -23.30
C VAL A 146 6.25 14.62 -24.65
N GLN A 147 6.67 13.36 -24.79
CA GLN A 147 6.30 12.53 -25.92
C GLN A 147 4.87 11.98 -25.67
N THR A 148 3.94 12.36 -26.50
CA THR A 148 2.59 11.77 -26.53
C THR A 148 2.48 10.78 -27.69
N ALA A 149 1.37 10.08 -27.80
CA ALA A 149 1.13 9.16 -28.89
C ALA A 149 1.16 9.82 -30.28
N SER A 150 0.84 11.11 -30.36
CA SER A 150 0.72 11.83 -31.64
C SER A 150 1.85 12.85 -31.89
N ARG A 151 2.46 13.42 -30.86
CA ARG A 151 3.45 14.49 -31.01
C ARG A 151 4.25 14.73 -29.73
N VAL A 152 5.32 15.51 -29.87
CA VAL A 152 6.05 16.07 -28.72
C VAL A 152 5.46 17.42 -28.36
N VAL A 153 5.15 17.62 -27.08
CA VAL A 153 4.52 18.85 -26.55
C VAL A 153 5.28 19.34 -25.33
N LYS A 154 5.12 20.62 -25.03
CA LYS A 154 5.64 21.19 -23.80
C LYS A 154 4.84 20.73 -22.60
N GLY A 155 5.52 20.49 -21.49
CA GLY A 155 4.92 20.17 -20.22
C GLY A 155 5.81 20.61 -19.07
N TYR A 156 5.36 20.35 -17.86
CA TYR A 156 6.05 20.71 -16.63
C TYR A 156 5.99 19.53 -15.66
N ASP A 157 7.13 19.00 -15.27
CA ASP A 157 7.23 18.03 -14.20
C ASP A 157 6.84 18.71 -12.88
N VAL A 158 5.90 18.10 -12.19
CA VAL A 158 5.42 18.55 -10.87
C VAL A 158 5.35 17.38 -9.90
N ARG A 159 5.22 17.70 -8.63
CA ARG A 159 4.96 16.69 -7.59
C ARG A 159 3.62 16.97 -6.92
N LEU A 160 2.70 16.03 -7.07
CA LEU A 160 1.39 16.09 -6.42
C LEU A 160 1.53 15.64 -4.96
N SER A 161 1.02 16.43 -4.03
CA SER A 161 1.06 16.09 -2.60
C SER A 161 0.31 14.79 -2.32
N SER A 162 -0.84 14.58 -2.96
CA SER A 162 -1.61 13.34 -2.88
C SER A 162 -2.42 13.06 -4.13
N VAL A 163 -2.53 11.78 -4.46
CA VAL A 163 -3.46 11.26 -5.46
C VAL A 163 -4.28 10.15 -4.79
N ARG A 164 -5.60 10.21 -4.92
CA ARG A 164 -6.53 9.19 -4.44
C ARG A 164 -7.29 8.61 -5.63
N ALA A 165 -7.23 7.32 -5.81
CA ALA A 165 -7.99 6.57 -6.81
C ALA A 165 -8.94 5.60 -6.07
N GLY A 166 -10.23 5.96 -6.03
CA GLY A 166 -11.22 5.26 -5.21
C GLY A 166 -10.82 5.25 -3.72
N SER A 167 -10.62 4.06 -3.16
CA SER A 167 -10.20 3.83 -1.77
C SER A 167 -8.70 4.00 -1.54
N ILE A 168 -7.86 3.96 -2.60
CA ILE A 168 -6.40 3.96 -2.49
C ILE A 168 -5.87 5.40 -2.58
N ARG A 169 -5.16 5.85 -1.53
CA ARG A 169 -4.47 7.14 -1.50
C ARG A 169 -2.97 6.93 -1.40
N LEU A 170 -2.22 7.64 -2.27
CA LEU A 170 -0.76 7.72 -2.24
C LEU A 170 -0.32 9.18 -2.17
N GLN A 171 0.87 9.39 -1.60
CA GLN A 171 1.46 10.73 -1.45
C GLN A 171 2.72 10.89 -2.30
N ASN A 172 3.09 12.16 -2.55
CA ASN A 172 4.31 12.52 -3.27
C ASN A 172 4.42 11.86 -4.65
N ILE A 173 3.38 12.02 -5.48
CA ILE A 173 3.29 11.40 -6.80
C ILE A 173 3.92 12.30 -7.85
N PRO A 174 4.94 11.82 -8.59
CA PRO A 174 5.44 12.51 -9.79
C PRO A 174 4.33 12.60 -10.84
N ALA A 175 4.21 13.78 -11.44
CA ALA A 175 3.22 14.04 -12.47
C ALA A 175 3.77 15.02 -13.50
N VAL A 176 3.12 15.10 -14.65
CA VAL A 176 3.40 16.10 -15.67
C VAL A 176 2.13 16.91 -15.99
N VAL A 177 2.26 18.21 -16.05
CA VAL A 177 1.22 19.09 -16.57
C VAL A 177 1.56 19.39 -18.01
N ILE A 178 0.68 19.07 -18.95
CA ILE A 178 0.82 19.29 -20.38
C ILE A 178 0.15 20.61 -20.75
N GLU A 179 0.83 21.47 -21.51
CA GLU A 179 0.24 22.74 -21.99
C GLU A 179 -1.02 22.46 -22.85
N GLY A 180 -2.07 23.28 -22.62
CA GLY A 180 -3.35 23.20 -23.33
C GLY A 180 -4.39 22.40 -22.57
N SER A 181 -5.40 21.90 -23.31
CA SER A 181 -6.59 21.19 -22.78
C SER A 181 -6.46 19.67 -22.77
N LEU A 182 -5.41 19.12 -23.37
CA LEU A 182 -5.19 17.67 -23.40
C LEU A 182 -4.20 17.23 -22.32
N PRO A 183 -4.38 16.03 -21.73
CA PRO A 183 -5.48 15.07 -21.97
C PRO A 183 -6.82 15.56 -21.39
N GLU A 184 -7.94 15.20 -22.03
CA GLU A 184 -9.31 15.55 -21.58
C GLU A 184 -9.64 14.95 -20.21
N LYS A 185 -9.15 13.76 -19.93
CA LYS A 185 -9.21 13.11 -18.61
C LYS A 185 -7.81 12.97 -18.05
N VAL A 186 -7.66 13.13 -16.77
CA VAL A 186 -6.37 12.86 -16.10
C VAL A 186 -5.95 11.42 -16.34
N LEU A 187 -4.70 11.21 -16.75
CA LEU A 187 -4.14 9.87 -16.91
C LEU A 187 -3.48 9.42 -15.60
N LEU A 188 -3.95 8.32 -15.06
CA LEU A 188 -3.37 7.68 -13.87
C LEU A 188 -2.25 6.74 -14.32
N GLY A 189 -1.03 7.29 -14.43
CA GLY A 189 0.13 6.61 -14.99
C GLY A 189 0.97 5.82 -14.00
N MET A 190 2.10 5.30 -14.48
CA MET A 190 2.95 4.36 -13.73
C MET A 190 3.59 4.96 -12.47
N SER A 191 3.75 6.28 -12.36
CA SER A 191 4.21 6.90 -11.09
C SER A 191 3.29 6.61 -9.90
N PHE A 192 2.01 6.33 -10.15
CA PHE A 192 1.03 5.87 -9.18
C PHE A 192 0.88 4.35 -9.22
N LEU A 193 0.67 3.79 -10.41
CA LEU A 193 0.29 2.38 -10.61
C LEU A 193 1.38 1.40 -10.19
N SER A 194 2.67 1.72 -10.38
CA SER A 194 3.79 0.85 -10.00
C SER A 194 3.92 0.61 -8.49
N ARG A 195 3.23 1.42 -7.67
CA ARG A 195 3.17 1.24 -6.21
C ARG A 195 2.04 0.30 -5.77
N LEU A 196 1.33 -0.30 -6.73
CA LEU A 196 0.19 -1.16 -6.51
C LEU A 196 0.40 -2.50 -7.21
N HIS A 197 -0.26 -3.52 -6.69
CA HIS A 197 -0.42 -4.76 -7.42
C HIS A 197 -1.67 -4.66 -8.31
N ILE A 198 -1.52 -4.92 -9.61
CA ILE A 198 -2.59 -4.80 -10.61
C ILE A 198 -2.95 -6.20 -11.09
N GLN A 199 -4.23 -6.53 -11.03
CA GLN A 199 -4.78 -7.76 -11.60
C GLN A 199 -5.90 -7.43 -12.58
N ASN A 200 -5.84 -8.01 -13.79
CA ASN A 200 -6.92 -7.94 -14.77
C ASN A 200 -7.66 -9.28 -14.82
N LYS A 201 -8.99 -9.21 -14.68
CA LYS A 201 -9.89 -10.37 -14.75
C LYS A 201 -11.03 -10.04 -15.71
N GLY A 202 -10.82 -10.31 -16.99
CA GLY A 202 -11.77 -9.93 -18.05
C GLY A 202 -11.96 -8.42 -18.11
N ASN A 203 -13.17 -7.95 -17.88
CA ASN A 203 -13.52 -6.52 -17.86
C ASN A 203 -13.31 -5.86 -16.48
N LEU A 204 -12.75 -6.57 -15.50
CA LEU A 204 -12.50 -6.06 -14.16
C LEU A 204 -11.00 -5.90 -13.92
N MET A 205 -10.59 -4.69 -13.55
CA MET A 205 -9.26 -4.40 -13.01
C MET A 205 -9.33 -4.26 -11.49
N VAL A 206 -8.41 -4.91 -10.79
CA VAL A 206 -8.27 -4.82 -9.33
C VAL A 206 -6.91 -4.21 -9.01
N LEU A 207 -6.92 -3.05 -8.37
CA LEU A 207 -5.75 -2.40 -7.82
C LEU A 207 -5.65 -2.74 -6.33
N THR A 208 -4.50 -3.21 -5.88
CA THR A 208 -4.27 -3.58 -4.48
C THR A 208 -3.05 -2.85 -3.94
N LYS A 209 -3.22 -2.12 -2.83
CA LYS A 209 -2.12 -1.53 -2.07
C LYS A 209 -1.73 -2.49 -0.95
N SER A 210 -0.51 -3.04 -1.02
CA SER A 210 0.11 -3.72 0.11
C SER A 210 0.57 -2.70 1.17
N HIS A 211 0.57 -3.11 2.42
CA HIS A 211 1.01 -2.27 3.54
C HIS A 211 2.51 -2.22 3.62
#